data_39a19cf5d0c8426f72fc8ac1c4b56ad4
#
_entry.id   39a19cf5d0c8426f72fc8ac1c4b56ad4
#
_cell.length_a   1.000
_cell.length_b   1.000
_cell.length_c   1.000
_cell.angle_alpha   90.00
_cell.angle_beta   90.00
_cell.angle_gamma   90.00
#
_symmetry.space_group_name_H-M   'P 1'
#
loop_
_entity.id
_entity.type
_entity.pdbx_description
1 polymer ?
#
loop_
_entity_poly.entity_id
_entity_poly.type
_entity_poly.pdbx_seq_one_letter_code
_entity_poly.pdbx_strand_id
1 'polypeptide(L)'
;MRIADWFKKDIKIKVLAFFIALLFWLYVSNVTNPFKTVTIYNVPVNEINKDYLDENDYKLKNQPRTFIDITVRGRQNVVEKIRSTDFEVYMDYSQIKSVSYKKLTLSEPVCMFKNVTIESYNPKEVDIQLTRYKTKYFDLEVVSNVTMKPGYVMLRATASTEQIPVIQEETVVDSIASVKAFIELADVDRDTVVQQVQCKAFDKNGNEIPNIDLMKVNVTIETAKEVPVSLVTRGRLAANHIEILDNRVVEPSRVLVKGPPETLENLKEIKTEQVDIDGLDKDLSTTVPLVVPEGTELVNSPKDARVFMDIEGLVVRNFEFTKDDIAILNARNDGTLVYEIVTDKVLVQFRGLQTDLNSIVASSLRPAVDVADLAEGTHRLQLNLNLPQTGNLNLVQRAYVEVRISRTPETPP
;
A
#
# COMPACT_ATOMS: atom_id res chain seq x y z
N MET A 1 54.31 -25.80 -105.03
CA MET A 1 54.10 -27.01 -104.19
C MET A 1 52.84 -26.77 -103.39
N ARG A 2 51.76 -27.47 -103.71
CA ARG A 2 50.44 -27.20 -103.06
C ARG A 2 50.44 -27.72 -101.60
N ILE A 3 50.07 -26.89 -100.70
CA ILE A 3 49.96 -27.17 -99.23
C ILE A 3 49.15 -28.48 -98.97
N ALA A 4 48.23 -28.81 -99.91
CA ALA A 4 47.41 -30.01 -99.83
C ALA A 4 48.18 -31.35 -100.02
N ASP A 5 49.29 -31.36 -100.77
CA ASP A 5 50.12 -32.57 -101.04
C ASP A 5 51.02 -32.86 -99.83
N TRP A 6 51.43 -31.84 -99.07
CA TRP A 6 52.19 -32.01 -97.82
C TRP A 6 51.35 -32.61 -96.75
N PHE A 7 50.01 -32.31 -96.71
CA PHE A 7 49.11 -32.91 -95.73
C PHE A 7 48.85 -34.42 -95.99
N LYS A 8 48.82 -34.84 -97.29
CA LYS A 8 48.58 -36.27 -97.66
C LYS A 8 49.77 -37.15 -97.53
N LYS A 9 50.99 -36.61 -97.60
CA LYS A 9 52.22 -37.41 -97.44
C LYS A 9 52.39 -37.81 -95.98
N ASP A 10 52.48 -39.12 -95.73
CA ASP A 10 52.70 -39.75 -94.42
C ASP A 10 51.59 -39.49 -93.42
N ILE A 11 50.33 -39.46 -93.87
CA ILE A 11 49.16 -39.19 -93.02
C ILE A 11 49.08 -40.14 -91.88
N LYS A 12 49.44 -41.43 -92.00
CA LYS A 12 49.47 -42.41 -90.97
C LYS A 12 50.40 -42.05 -89.82
N ILE A 13 51.60 -41.53 -90.16
CA ILE A 13 52.59 -41.11 -89.12
C ILE A 13 52.09 -39.83 -88.44
N LYS A 14 51.49 -38.92 -89.15
CA LYS A 14 50.93 -37.70 -88.57
C LYS A 14 49.76 -37.99 -87.64
N VAL A 15 48.87 -38.89 -88.00
CA VAL A 15 47.77 -39.35 -87.20
C VAL A 15 48.31 -40.08 -85.94
N LEU A 16 49.30 -40.94 -86.09
CA LEU A 16 49.94 -41.60 -84.97
C LEU A 16 50.60 -40.60 -84.00
N ALA A 17 51.36 -39.64 -84.55
CA ALA A 17 52.01 -38.57 -83.84
C ALA A 17 50.96 -37.71 -83.03
N PHE A 18 49.81 -37.40 -83.72
CA PHE A 18 48.70 -36.70 -83.05
C PHE A 18 48.13 -37.50 -81.85
N PHE A 19 47.92 -38.83 -82.05
CA PHE A 19 47.43 -39.65 -80.97
C PHE A 19 48.43 -39.78 -79.82
N ILE A 20 49.75 -39.92 -80.12
CA ILE A 20 50.77 -39.92 -79.14
C ILE A 20 50.82 -38.59 -78.39
N ALA A 21 50.83 -37.47 -79.12
CA ALA A 21 50.79 -36.14 -78.46
C ALA A 21 49.55 -35.95 -77.59
N LEU A 22 48.37 -36.44 -78.04
CA LEU A 22 47.12 -36.39 -77.26
C LEU A 22 47.25 -37.22 -76.04
N LEU A 23 47.82 -38.47 -76.14
CA LEU A 23 48.03 -39.31 -74.94
C LEU A 23 49.03 -38.65 -73.98
N PHE A 24 50.14 -38.09 -74.49
CA PHE A 24 51.07 -37.34 -73.61
C PHE A 24 50.41 -36.13 -72.99
N TRP A 25 49.59 -35.38 -73.76
CA TRP A 25 48.84 -34.23 -73.18
C TRP A 25 47.88 -34.64 -72.13
N LEU A 26 47.09 -35.72 -72.28
CA LEU A 26 46.23 -36.27 -71.36
C LEU A 26 46.99 -36.74 -70.09
N TYR A 27 48.15 -37.45 -70.28
CA TYR A 27 49.00 -37.91 -69.19
C TYR A 27 49.57 -36.73 -68.42
N VAL A 28 50.14 -35.74 -69.03
CA VAL A 28 50.72 -34.58 -68.39
C VAL A 28 49.62 -33.75 -67.74
N SER A 29 48.49 -33.58 -68.40
CA SER A 29 47.32 -32.87 -67.79
C SER A 29 46.83 -33.54 -66.54
N ASN A 30 46.83 -34.88 -66.47
CA ASN A 30 46.43 -35.61 -65.28
C ASN A 30 47.48 -35.61 -64.16
N VAL A 31 48.77 -35.60 -64.50
CA VAL A 31 49.88 -35.57 -63.55
C VAL A 31 50.09 -34.18 -62.94
N THR A 32 49.98 -33.12 -63.79
CA THR A 32 50.22 -31.73 -63.35
C THR A 32 49.05 -31.06 -62.70
N ASN A 33 47.77 -31.52 -62.92
CA ASN A 33 46.59 -30.97 -62.35
C ASN A 33 45.57 -32.07 -62.06
N PRO A 34 45.90 -32.96 -61.11
CA PRO A 34 45.02 -34.09 -60.69
C PRO A 34 43.70 -33.56 -60.11
N PHE A 35 42.71 -34.47 -60.08
CA PHE A 35 41.54 -34.25 -59.27
C PHE A 35 41.89 -34.43 -57.80
N LYS A 36 41.47 -33.49 -56.96
CA LYS A 36 41.71 -33.49 -55.52
C LYS A 36 40.39 -33.25 -54.81
N THR A 37 40.18 -33.98 -53.70
CA THR A 37 39.09 -33.75 -52.77
C THR A 37 39.63 -32.93 -51.60
N VAL A 38 38.96 -31.83 -51.29
CA VAL A 38 39.34 -30.91 -50.20
C VAL A 38 38.08 -30.56 -49.40
N THR A 39 38.24 -30.55 -48.06
CA THR A 39 37.19 -30.07 -47.15
C THR A 39 37.42 -28.58 -46.86
N ILE A 40 36.42 -27.75 -47.12
CA ILE A 40 36.40 -26.33 -46.79
C ILE A 40 35.63 -26.22 -45.49
N TYR A 41 36.28 -25.75 -44.45
CA TYR A 41 35.74 -25.60 -43.13
C TYR A 41 35.12 -24.23 -42.91
N ASN A 42 34.14 -24.17 -42.02
CA ASN A 42 33.50 -22.94 -41.56
C ASN A 42 32.87 -22.14 -42.71
N VAL A 43 32.16 -22.79 -43.61
CA VAL A 43 31.37 -22.12 -44.67
C VAL A 43 30.16 -21.48 -44.00
N PRO A 44 29.95 -20.15 -44.16
CA PRO A 44 28.83 -19.46 -43.55
C PRO A 44 27.50 -19.90 -44.15
N VAL A 45 26.50 -20.06 -43.25
CA VAL A 45 25.10 -20.32 -43.63
C VAL A 45 24.31 -19.01 -43.54
N ASN A 46 23.68 -18.61 -44.62
CA ASN A 46 22.86 -17.43 -44.69
C ASN A 46 21.43 -17.71 -44.14
N GLU A 47 21.00 -16.94 -43.18
CA GLU A 47 19.65 -17.03 -42.63
C GLU A 47 18.66 -16.28 -43.55
N ILE A 48 17.60 -16.94 -43.96
CA ILE A 48 16.52 -16.33 -44.77
C ILE A 48 15.17 -16.52 -44.12
N ASN A 49 14.21 -15.63 -44.45
CA ASN A 49 12.84 -15.62 -43.93
C ASN A 49 12.79 -15.57 -42.39
N LYS A 50 13.70 -14.81 -41.74
CA LYS A 50 13.75 -14.70 -40.28
C LYS A 50 12.51 -14.01 -39.72
N ASP A 51 11.89 -13.11 -40.47
CA ASP A 51 10.66 -12.41 -40.11
C ASP A 51 9.49 -13.37 -39.86
N TYR A 52 9.55 -14.57 -40.49
CA TYR A 52 8.57 -15.64 -40.27
C TYR A 52 8.45 -16.06 -38.77
N LEU A 53 9.55 -15.94 -38.02
CA LEU A 53 9.52 -16.21 -36.56
C LEU A 53 8.63 -15.21 -35.84
N ASP A 54 8.79 -13.93 -36.11
CA ASP A 54 8.03 -12.86 -35.47
C ASP A 54 6.56 -12.86 -35.89
N GLU A 55 6.28 -13.13 -37.19
CA GLU A 55 4.93 -13.26 -37.75
C GLU A 55 4.10 -14.39 -37.08
N ASN A 56 4.77 -15.41 -36.56
CA ASN A 56 4.12 -16.58 -35.93
C ASN A 56 4.33 -16.64 -34.42
N ASP A 57 4.81 -15.55 -33.77
CA ASP A 57 5.11 -15.46 -32.33
C ASP A 57 6.15 -16.50 -31.85
N TYR A 58 7.03 -16.97 -32.76
CA TYR A 58 8.10 -17.89 -32.40
C TYR A 58 9.36 -17.13 -31.99
N LYS A 59 10.04 -17.66 -30.97
CA LYS A 59 11.37 -17.21 -30.56
C LYS A 59 12.30 -18.41 -30.43
N LEU A 60 13.56 -18.22 -30.84
CA LEU A 60 14.60 -19.22 -30.68
C LEU A 60 15.12 -19.23 -29.24
N LYS A 61 15.12 -20.40 -28.59
CA LYS A 61 15.76 -20.62 -27.27
C LYS A 61 17.26 -20.86 -27.35
N ASN A 62 17.75 -21.30 -28.52
CA ASN A 62 19.16 -21.53 -28.78
C ASN A 62 19.63 -20.75 -29.99
N GLN A 63 20.94 -20.49 -30.07
CA GLN A 63 21.55 -19.97 -31.27
C GLN A 63 21.84 -21.17 -32.21
N PRO A 64 21.23 -21.21 -33.43
CA PRO A 64 21.52 -22.27 -34.37
C PRO A 64 22.96 -22.17 -34.88
N ARG A 65 23.54 -23.30 -35.29
CA ARG A 65 24.87 -23.32 -35.89
C ARG A 65 24.83 -22.65 -37.27
N THR A 66 25.63 -21.62 -37.48
CA THR A 66 25.66 -20.81 -38.70
C THR A 66 26.84 -21.13 -39.62
N PHE A 67 27.54 -22.24 -39.38
CA PHE A 67 28.68 -22.67 -40.21
C PHE A 67 28.59 -24.16 -40.46
N ILE A 68 29.01 -24.59 -41.64
CA ILE A 68 29.10 -26.00 -42.06
C ILE A 68 30.43 -26.26 -42.74
N ASP A 69 30.77 -27.56 -42.84
CA ASP A 69 31.96 -28.01 -43.58
C ASP A 69 31.51 -28.68 -44.88
N ILE A 70 32.17 -28.31 -46.00
CA ILE A 70 31.79 -28.78 -47.34
C ILE A 70 33.02 -29.48 -47.94
N THR A 71 32.81 -30.71 -48.40
CA THR A 71 33.82 -31.46 -49.12
C THR A 71 33.58 -31.39 -50.60
N VAL A 72 34.56 -30.86 -51.34
CA VAL A 72 34.49 -30.63 -52.77
C VAL A 72 35.58 -31.40 -53.51
N ARG A 73 35.25 -31.84 -54.72
CA ARG A 73 36.16 -32.45 -55.66
C ARG A 73 36.29 -31.67 -56.95
N GLY A 74 37.50 -31.39 -57.38
CA GLY A 74 37.77 -30.66 -58.58
C GLY A 74 39.24 -30.75 -58.98
N ARG A 75 39.63 -30.06 -60.05
CA ARG A 75 41.04 -29.94 -60.44
C ARG A 75 41.83 -29.21 -59.37
N GLN A 76 43.04 -29.66 -59.05
CA GLN A 76 43.84 -29.11 -57.95
C GLN A 76 43.98 -27.56 -58.04
N ASN A 77 44.28 -27.02 -59.25
CA ASN A 77 44.44 -25.59 -59.45
C ASN A 77 43.14 -24.78 -59.14
N VAL A 78 41.95 -25.39 -59.15
CA VAL A 78 40.67 -24.79 -58.86
C VAL A 78 40.39 -24.89 -57.39
N VAL A 79 40.47 -26.13 -56.82
CA VAL A 79 40.06 -26.35 -55.44
C VAL A 79 40.97 -25.67 -54.39
N GLU A 80 42.25 -25.44 -54.73
CA GLU A 80 43.20 -24.71 -53.88
C GLU A 80 42.89 -23.18 -53.80
N LYS A 81 42.06 -22.66 -54.67
CA LYS A 81 41.64 -21.25 -54.67
C LYS A 81 40.31 -21.02 -53.96
N ILE A 82 39.57 -22.08 -53.70
CA ILE A 82 38.23 -22.01 -53.12
C ILE A 82 38.35 -21.59 -51.65
N ARG A 83 37.54 -20.65 -51.24
CA ARG A 83 37.38 -20.16 -49.86
C ARG A 83 35.98 -20.46 -49.34
N SER A 84 35.80 -20.35 -48.03
CA SER A 84 34.49 -20.56 -47.39
C SER A 84 33.42 -19.57 -47.89
N THR A 85 33.82 -18.38 -48.36
CA THR A 85 32.93 -17.36 -48.88
C THR A 85 32.44 -17.62 -50.33
N ASP A 86 33.01 -18.64 -51.00
CA ASP A 86 32.64 -18.96 -52.38
C ASP A 86 31.47 -19.95 -52.49
N PHE A 87 30.80 -20.20 -51.35
CA PHE A 87 29.63 -21.05 -51.27
C PHE A 87 28.42 -20.25 -50.80
N GLU A 88 27.26 -20.59 -51.36
CA GLU A 88 25.95 -20.13 -50.89
C GLU A 88 25.21 -21.29 -50.27
N VAL A 89 24.85 -21.15 -49.02
CA VAL A 89 24.06 -22.11 -48.25
C VAL A 89 23.02 -21.32 -47.46
N TYR A 90 21.79 -21.80 -47.45
CA TYR A 90 20.69 -21.10 -46.80
C TYR A 90 20.03 -21.96 -45.72
N MET A 91 19.70 -21.28 -44.62
CA MET A 91 18.85 -21.79 -43.54
C MET A 91 17.55 -21.02 -43.60
N ASP A 92 16.46 -21.70 -43.98
CA ASP A 92 15.15 -21.10 -44.24
C ASP A 92 14.22 -21.35 -43.03
N TYR A 93 13.83 -20.27 -42.35
CA TYR A 93 12.93 -20.36 -41.21
C TYR A 93 11.47 -20.60 -41.61
N SER A 94 11.07 -20.43 -42.87
CA SER A 94 9.73 -20.74 -43.34
C SER A 94 9.37 -22.24 -43.33
N GLN A 95 10.39 -23.10 -43.17
CA GLN A 95 10.18 -24.55 -42.95
C GLN A 95 9.51 -24.89 -41.64
N ILE A 96 9.49 -23.97 -40.65
CA ILE A 96 8.93 -24.19 -39.31
C ILE A 96 7.40 -24.25 -39.40
N LYS A 97 6.83 -25.40 -39.08
CA LYS A 97 5.37 -25.63 -39.11
C LYS A 97 4.69 -25.59 -37.75
N SER A 98 5.48 -25.70 -36.68
CA SER A 98 4.98 -25.71 -35.30
C SER A 98 6.10 -25.47 -34.30
N VAL A 99 5.76 -25.10 -33.05
CA VAL A 99 6.71 -24.92 -31.94
C VAL A 99 7.52 -26.18 -31.62
N SER A 100 6.99 -27.36 -31.98
CA SER A 100 7.68 -28.65 -31.78
C SER A 100 8.71 -28.97 -32.85
N TYR A 101 8.91 -28.11 -33.85
CA TYR A 101 9.92 -28.28 -34.90
C TYR A 101 11.31 -28.16 -34.30
N LYS A 102 12.17 -29.18 -34.53
CA LYS A 102 13.45 -29.26 -33.84
C LYS A 102 14.67 -29.12 -34.75
N LYS A 103 14.49 -29.25 -36.07
CA LYS A 103 15.59 -29.27 -37.03
C LYS A 103 15.25 -28.54 -38.28
N LEU A 104 16.11 -27.62 -38.71
CA LEU A 104 16.03 -26.98 -40.03
C LEU A 104 16.96 -27.70 -40.98
N THR A 105 16.43 -28.07 -42.16
CA THR A 105 17.23 -28.62 -43.26
C THR A 105 17.89 -27.47 -44.02
N LEU A 106 19.21 -27.57 -44.20
CA LEU A 106 19.95 -26.57 -44.99
C LEU A 106 19.73 -26.80 -46.50
N SER A 107 19.78 -25.72 -47.25
CA SER A 107 19.79 -25.86 -48.72
C SER A 107 21.03 -26.63 -49.20
N GLU A 108 20.95 -27.24 -50.37
CA GLU A 108 22.15 -27.77 -51.02
C GLU A 108 23.13 -26.63 -51.25
N PRO A 109 24.41 -26.82 -50.86
CA PRO A 109 25.44 -25.82 -51.10
C PRO A 109 25.65 -25.58 -52.60
N VAL A 110 25.76 -24.31 -52.99
CA VAL A 110 26.10 -23.91 -54.38
C VAL A 110 27.49 -23.30 -54.37
N CYS A 111 28.38 -23.82 -55.20
CA CYS A 111 29.72 -23.26 -55.35
C CYS A 111 29.78 -22.28 -56.52
N MET A 112 30.38 -21.11 -56.35
CA MET A 112 30.54 -20.10 -57.41
C MET A 112 31.52 -20.52 -58.49
N PHE A 113 32.40 -21.50 -58.22
CA PHE A 113 33.37 -22.00 -59.22
C PHE A 113 32.76 -23.10 -60.09
N LYS A 114 32.95 -22.98 -61.43
CA LYS A 114 32.55 -24.03 -62.35
C LYS A 114 33.54 -25.22 -62.29
N ASN A 115 33.07 -26.42 -62.63
CA ASN A 115 33.86 -27.66 -62.65
C ASN A 115 34.35 -28.12 -61.28
N VAL A 116 33.59 -27.82 -60.25
CA VAL A 116 33.74 -28.34 -58.87
C VAL A 116 32.50 -29.14 -58.53
N THR A 117 32.67 -30.33 -58.02
CA THR A 117 31.59 -31.20 -57.53
C THR A 117 31.58 -31.20 -56.02
N ILE A 118 30.43 -30.90 -55.43
CA ILE A 118 30.25 -31.04 -53.97
C ILE A 118 29.95 -32.50 -53.72
N GLU A 119 30.85 -33.18 -52.95
CA GLU A 119 30.73 -34.59 -52.60
C GLU A 119 29.85 -34.78 -51.37
N SER A 120 30.06 -33.90 -50.38
CA SER A 120 29.28 -33.94 -49.14
C SER A 120 29.36 -32.62 -48.39
N TYR A 121 28.41 -32.39 -47.50
CA TYR A 121 28.44 -31.31 -46.50
C TYR A 121 27.87 -31.78 -45.17
N ASN A 122 28.34 -31.16 -44.08
CA ASN A 122 27.96 -31.55 -42.74
C ASN A 122 28.01 -30.32 -41.80
N PRO A 123 26.94 -30.08 -41.00
CA PRO A 123 25.67 -30.85 -40.92
C PRO A 123 24.73 -30.50 -42.11
N LYS A 124 23.81 -31.42 -42.42
CA LYS A 124 22.72 -31.18 -43.37
C LYS A 124 21.51 -30.56 -42.71
N GLU A 125 21.41 -30.71 -41.39
CA GLU A 125 20.32 -30.19 -40.56
C GLU A 125 20.91 -29.45 -39.36
N VAL A 126 20.24 -28.40 -38.92
CA VAL A 126 20.64 -27.61 -37.75
C VAL A 126 19.55 -27.72 -36.68
N ASP A 127 19.95 -28.08 -35.46
CA ASP A 127 19.04 -28.19 -34.32
C ASP A 127 18.58 -26.80 -33.88
N ILE A 128 17.27 -26.64 -33.75
CA ILE A 128 16.62 -25.46 -33.21
C ILE A 128 15.71 -25.83 -32.05
N GLN A 129 15.57 -24.92 -31.12
CA GLN A 129 14.59 -25.00 -30.05
C GLN A 129 13.72 -23.75 -30.12
N LEU A 130 12.43 -23.97 -30.27
CA LEU A 130 11.45 -22.90 -30.42
C LEU A 130 10.59 -22.79 -29.17
N THR A 131 10.15 -21.59 -28.89
CA THR A 131 9.08 -21.30 -27.95
C THR A 131 8.12 -20.34 -28.59
N ARG A 132 6.86 -20.33 -28.14
CA ARG A 132 5.88 -19.34 -28.54
C ARG A 132 5.77 -18.30 -27.42
N TYR A 133 5.82 -17.02 -27.82
CA TYR A 133 5.52 -15.92 -26.92
C TYR A 133 4.03 -15.61 -26.99
N LYS A 134 3.46 -15.26 -25.85
CA LYS A 134 2.08 -14.89 -25.70
C LYS A 134 1.99 -13.59 -24.90
N THR A 135 1.16 -12.69 -25.37
CA THR A 135 0.80 -11.49 -24.60
C THR A 135 -0.50 -11.76 -23.86
N LYS A 136 -0.50 -11.54 -22.56
CA LYS A 136 -1.70 -11.58 -21.72
C LYS A 136 -1.71 -10.41 -20.77
N TYR A 137 -2.87 -9.80 -20.59
CA TYR A 137 -3.09 -8.73 -19.64
C TYR A 137 -3.54 -9.31 -18.30
N PHE A 138 -2.94 -8.84 -17.23
CA PHE A 138 -3.26 -9.22 -15.87
C PHE A 138 -3.67 -7.99 -15.08
N ASP A 139 -4.71 -8.11 -14.27
CA ASP A 139 -5.11 -7.07 -13.33
C ASP A 139 -3.99 -6.89 -12.29
N LEU A 140 -3.65 -5.63 -12.01
CA LEU A 140 -2.59 -5.28 -11.07
C LEU A 140 -3.16 -5.15 -9.66
N GLU A 141 -2.69 -5.99 -8.76
CA GLU A 141 -2.97 -5.89 -7.33
C GLU A 141 -1.90 -5.05 -6.63
N VAL A 142 -2.31 -3.99 -5.92
CA VAL A 142 -1.41 -3.20 -5.10
C VAL A 142 -1.43 -3.74 -3.67
N VAL A 143 -0.29 -4.27 -3.23
CA VAL A 143 -0.08 -4.74 -1.86
C VAL A 143 0.67 -3.65 -1.10
N SER A 144 -0.04 -2.96 -0.21
CA SER A 144 0.50 -1.83 0.55
C SER A 144 0.74 -2.21 2.01
N ASN A 145 1.98 -2.11 2.44
CA ASN A 145 2.40 -2.15 3.85
C ASN A 145 2.78 -0.74 4.27
N VAL A 146 1.74 0.08 4.55
CA VAL A 146 1.90 1.51 4.83
C VAL A 146 1.53 1.77 6.28
N THR A 147 2.47 2.31 7.06
CA THR A 147 2.17 2.84 8.39
C THR A 147 1.87 4.33 8.29
N MET A 148 0.79 4.74 8.95
CA MET A 148 0.34 6.12 8.95
C MET A 148 0.86 6.86 10.17
N LYS A 149 1.14 8.15 10.04
CA LYS A 149 1.40 9.03 11.18
C LYS A 149 0.16 9.09 12.09
N PRO A 150 0.31 9.19 13.44
CA PRO A 150 -0.84 9.28 14.33
C PRO A 150 -1.85 10.34 13.91
N GLY A 151 -3.13 9.96 13.86
CA GLY A 151 -4.23 10.81 13.40
C GLY A 151 -4.43 10.85 11.89
N TYR A 152 -3.70 10.06 11.11
CA TYR A 152 -3.93 9.89 9.68
C TYR A 152 -4.35 8.47 9.35
N VAL A 153 -5.16 8.33 8.31
CA VAL A 153 -5.61 7.03 7.79
C VAL A 153 -5.38 6.97 6.29
N MET A 154 -5.06 5.79 5.81
CA MET A 154 -4.99 5.52 4.38
C MET A 154 -6.42 5.32 3.84
N LEU A 155 -6.78 6.07 2.81
CA LEU A 155 -8.05 5.92 2.10
C LEU A 155 -7.97 4.81 1.06
N ARG A 156 -6.93 4.88 0.23
CA ARG A 156 -6.66 3.87 -0.81
C ARG A 156 -5.22 3.96 -1.32
N ALA A 157 -4.80 2.86 -1.97
CA ALA A 157 -3.60 2.80 -2.77
C ALA A 157 -3.99 2.47 -4.22
N THR A 158 -3.63 3.32 -5.17
CA THR A 158 -4.00 3.16 -6.58
C THR A 158 -2.76 3.17 -7.46
N ALA A 159 -2.69 2.25 -8.42
CA ALA A 159 -1.63 2.24 -9.42
C ALA A 159 -2.00 3.12 -10.62
N SER A 160 -0.99 3.60 -11.34
CA SER A 160 -1.16 4.40 -12.57
C SER A 160 -1.78 3.62 -13.73
N THR A 161 -1.87 2.31 -13.62
CA THR A 161 -2.56 1.41 -14.56
C THR A 161 -3.24 0.28 -13.80
N GLU A 162 -4.39 -0.16 -14.31
CA GLU A 162 -5.15 -1.28 -13.73
C GLU A 162 -4.67 -2.64 -14.24
N GLN A 163 -4.03 -2.66 -15.44
CA GLN A 163 -3.59 -3.90 -16.07
C GLN A 163 -2.14 -3.82 -16.54
N ILE A 164 -1.45 -4.95 -16.42
CA ILE A 164 -0.05 -5.13 -16.84
C ILE A 164 -0.02 -6.12 -18.00
N PRO A 165 0.50 -5.72 -19.17
CA PRO A 165 0.79 -6.65 -20.25
C PRO A 165 2.03 -7.49 -19.90
N VAL A 166 1.89 -8.80 -19.97
CA VAL A 166 3.00 -9.75 -19.81
C VAL A 166 3.25 -10.43 -21.12
N ILE A 167 4.47 -10.26 -21.67
CA ILE A 167 4.93 -10.84 -22.92
C ILE A 167 6.03 -11.84 -22.58
N GLN A 168 5.71 -13.12 -22.58
CA GLN A 168 6.63 -14.19 -22.22
C GLN A 168 6.27 -15.50 -22.92
N GLU A 169 7.08 -16.54 -22.70
CA GLU A 169 6.75 -17.89 -23.18
C GLU A 169 5.35 -18.30 -22.71
N GLU A 170 4.58 -18.92 -23.61
CA GLU A 170 3.19 -19.30 -23.34
C GLU A 170 3.05 -20.11 -22.05
N THR A 171 3.94 -21.05 -21.80
CA THR A 171 3.96 -21.87 -20.57
C THR A 171 4.17 -21.04 -19.30
N VAL A 172 5.00 -19.98 -19.38
CA VAL A 172 5.25 -19.06 -18.27
C VAL A 172 4.03 -18.19 -18.03
N VAL A 173 3.49 -17.58 -19.11
CA VAL A 173 2.28 -16.74 -19.03
C VAL A 173 1.10 -17.50 -18.45
N ASP A 174 0.90 -18.77 -18.86
CA ASP A 174 -0.20 -19.62 -18.39
C ASP A 174 -0.02 -20.09 -16.94
N SER A 175 1.20 -20.03 -16.41
CA SER A 175 1.49 -20.32 -14.99
C SER A 175 1.20 -19.11 -14.07
N ILE A 176 1.11 -17.89 -14.63
CA ILE A 176 0.85 -16.67 -13.84
C ILE A 176 -0.60 -16.66 -13.39
N ALA A 177 -0.82 -16.53 -12.09
CA ALA A 177 -2.12 -16.35 -11.47
C ALA A 177 -2.44 -14.90 -11.16
N SER A 178 -1.44 -14.11 -10.71
CA SER A 178 -1.61 -12.69 -10.36
C SER A 178 -0.34 -11.88 -10.59
N VAL A 179 -0.51 -10.56 -10.79
CA VAL A 179 0.59 -9.59 -10.85
C VAL A 179 0.38 -8.58 -9.74
N LYS A 180 1.43 -8.32 -8.94
CA LYS A 180 1.36 -7.48 -7.74
C LYS A 180 2.47 -6.43 -7.73
N ALA A 181 2.13 -5.23 -7.22
CA ALA A 181 3.07 -4.18 -6.88
C ALA A 181 3.13 -4.03 -5.36
N PHE A 182 4.32 -4.14 -4.77
CA PHE A 182 4.53 -4.05 -3.33
C PHE A 182 5.03 -2.67 -2.94
N ILE A 183 4.38 -2.06 -1.96
CA ILE A 183 4.78 -0.78 -1.40
C ILE A 183 4.99 -0.91 0.10
N GLU A 184 6.08 -0.35 0.57
CA GLU A 184 6.38 -0.24 1.98
C GLU A 184 6.73 1.23 2.28
N LEU A 185 5.93 1.87 3.13
CA LEU A 185 6.13 3.25 3.56
C LEU A 185 5.84 3.38 5.06
N ALA A 186 6.54 4.31 5.70
CA ALA A 186 6.35 4.62 7.11
C ALA A 186 6.04 6.11 7.31
N ASP A 187 5.28 6.41 8.38
CA ASP A 187 4.96 7.76 8.85
C ASP A 187 4.30 8.67 7.79
N VAL A 188 3.41 8.08 7.00
CA VAL A 188 2.70 8.81 5.93
C VAL A 188 1.63 9.72 6.54
N ASP A 189 1.66 11.01 6.18
CA ASP A 189 0.77 12.08 6.68
C ASP A 189 0.11 12.90 5.55
N ARG A 190 0.34 12.54 4.30
CA ARG A 190 -0.17 13.23 3.11
C ARG A 190 -0.28 12.30 1.93
N ASP A 191 -1.00 12.73 0.89
CA ASP A 191 -1.02 12.04 -0.39
C ASP A 191 0.41 11.89 -0.92
N THR A 192 0.81 10.65 -1.21
CA THR A 192 2.17 10.32 -1.61
C THR A 192 2.17 9.48 -2.88
N VAL A 193 2.98 9.88 -3.85
CA VAL A 193 3.21 9.10 -5.08
C VAL A 193 4.54 8.37 -4.98
N VAL A 194 4.48 7.04 -4.99
CA VAL A 194 5.66 6.17 -5.07
C VAL A 194 5.92 5.86 -6.52
N GLN A 195 7.07 6.31 -7.03
CA GLN A 195 7.44 6.17 -8.43
C GLN A 195 8.19 4.87 -8.69
N GLN A 196 7.97 4.30 -9.88
CA GLN A 196 8.73 3.15 -10.39
C GLN A 196 8.71 1.92 -9.47
N VAL A 197 7.54 1.61 -8.93
CA VAL A 197 7.35 0.36 -8.20
C VAL A 197 7.44 -0.81 -9.17
N GLN A 198 8.33 -1.77 -8.89
CA GLN A 198 8.50 -2.97 -9.71
C GLN A 198 7.32 -3.91 -9.50
N CYS A 199 6.66 -4.29 -10.59
CA CYS A 199 5.64 -5.33 -10.56
C CYS A 199 6.30 -6.72 -10.51
N LYS A 200 5.63 -7.67 -9.85
CA LYS A 200 6.05 -9.06 -9.70
C LYS A 200 4.91 -10.00 -10.07
N ALA A 201 5.23 -11.11 -10.74
CA ALA A 201 4.26 -12.14 -11.10
C ALA A 201 4.29 -13.29 -10.11
N PHE A 202 3.13 -13.88 -9.83
CA PHE A 202 2.96 -14.96 -8.87
C PHE A 202 2.18 -16.12 -9.50
N ASP A 203 2.53 -17.34 -9.12
CA ASP A 203 1.82 -18.56 -9.48
C ASP A 203 0.55 -18.77 -8.62
N LYS A 204 -0.19 -19.87 -8.88
CA LYS A 204 -1.40 -20.22 -8.13
C LYS A 204 -1.15 -20.56 -6.66
N ASN A 205 0.10 -20.88 -6.31
CA ASN A 205 0.51 -21.20 -4.93
C ASN A 205 0.99 -19.96 -4.17
N GLY A 206 1.05 -18.80 -4.83
CA GLY A 206 1.56 -17.56 -4.26
C GLY A 206 3.08 -17.42 -4.30
N ASN A 207 3.81 -18.26 -5.04
CA ASN A 207 5.24 -18.13 -5.21
C ASN A 207 5.55 -17.12 -6.32
N GLU A 208 6.57 -16.28 -6.10
CA GLU A 208 7.07 -15.36 -7.13
C GLU A 208 7.69 -16.15 -8.29
N ILE A 209 7.32 -15.79 -9.52
CA ILE A 209 7.91 -16.34 -10.74
C ILE A 209 9.09 -15.44 -11.13
N PRO A 210 10.34 -15.94 -11.02
CA PRO A 210 11.52 -15.12 -11.26
C PRO A 210 11.75 -14.84 -12.75
N ASN A 211 12.58 -13.84 -13.04
CA ASN A 211 13.07 -13.51 -14.38
C ASN A 211 11.98 -13.08 -15.40
N ILE A 212 10.88 -12.53 -14.92
CA ILE A 212 9.90 -11.85 -15.75
C ILE A 212 10.17 -10.35 -15.67
N ASP A 213 10.51 -9.73 -16.81
CA ASP A 213 10.67 -8.28 -16.89
C ASP A 213 9.28 -7.64 -17.05
N LEU A 214 8.74 -7.15 -15.97
CA LEU A 214 7.47 -6.44 -15.93
C LEU A 214 7.71 -4.93 -15.88
N MET A 215 6.78 -4.18 -16.44
CA MET A 215 6.84 -2.72 -16.37
C MET A 215 6.77 -2.23 -14.92
N LYS A 216 7.41 -1.10 -14.67
CA LYS A 216 7.29 -0.37 -13.41
C LYS A 216 6.08 0.55 -13.46
N VAL A 217 5.41 0.71 -12.33
CA VAL A 217 4.22 1.55 -12.20
C VAL A 217 4.41 2.60 -11.12
N ASN A 218 3.70 3.71 -11.22
CA ASN A 218 3.57 4.64 -10.12
C ASN A 218 2.36 4.23 -9.28
N VAL A 219 2.48 4.31 -7.96
CA VAL A 219 1.36 4.07 -7.06
C VAL A 219 1.13 5.29 -6.19
N THR A 220 -0.12 5.72 -6.10
CA THR A 220 -0.55 6.84 -5.27
C THR A 220 -1.21 6.32 -4.01
N ILE A 221 -0.72 6.76 -2.87
CA ILE A 221 -1.34 6.55 -1.56
C ILE A 221 -2.14 7.80 -1.24
N GLU A 222 -3.45 7.66 -1.13
CA GLU A 222 -4.33 8.75 -0.70
C GLU A 222 -4.61 8.64 0.79
N THR A 223 -4.60 9.78 1.48
CA THR A 223 -4.70 9.86 2.93
C THR A 223 -5.80 10.81 3.37
N ALA A 224 -6.28 10.64 4.59
CA ALA A 224 -7.11 11.64 5.27
C ALA A 224 -6.67 11.76 6.73
N LYS A 225 -6.89 12.94 7.32
CA LYS A 225 -6.71 13.15 8.75
C LYS A 225 -8.01 12.84 9.48
N GLU A 226 -7.93 12.03 10.51
CA GLU A 226 -9.04 11.76 11.41
C GLU A 226 -9.03 12.77 12.55
N VAL A 227 -10.08 13.57 12.66
CA VAL A 227 -10.20 14.61 13.69
C VAL A 227 -11.51 14.46 14.47
N PRO A 228 -11.52 14.81 15.78
CA PRO A 228 -12.73 14.81 16.57
C PRO A 228 -13.71 15.90 16.12
N VAL A 229 -14.98 15.66 16.37
CA VAL A 229 -16.06 16.64 16.22
C VAL A 229 -16.34 17.30 17.55
N SER A 230 -16.34 18.63 17.60
CA SER A 230 -16.64 19.44 18.79
C SER A 230 -17.95 20.18 18.64
N LEU A 231 -18.85 20.01 19.61
CA LEU A 231 -20.09 20.77 19.70
C LEU A 231 -19.80 22.20 20.14
N VAL A 232 -20.37 23.16 19.40
CA VAL A 232 -20.35 24.58 19.77
C VAL A 232 -21.75 25.01 20.19
N THR A 233 -21.89 25.48 21.43
CA THR A 233 -23.17 25.97 21.96
C THR A 233 -23.15 27.51 22.13
N ARG A 234 -24.31 28.11 22.07
CA ARG A 234 -24.52 29.53 22.35
C ARG A 234 -25.71 29.71 23.31
N GLY A 235 -25.60 30.65 24.26
CA GLY A 235 -26.63 30.91 25.26
C GLY A 235 -26.34 30.24 26.58
N ARG A 236 -27.35 30.18 27.44
CA ARG A 236 -27.32 29.55 28.76
C ARG A 236 -28.59 28.75 28.97
N LEU A 237 -28.47 27.62 29.64
CA LEU A 237 -29.62 26.84 30.03
C LEU A 237 -30.56 27.64 30.97
N ALA A 238 -31.80 27.26 31.03
CA ALA A 238 -32.76 27.83 31.93
C ALA A 238 -32.21 27.81 33.37
N ALA A 239 -32.71 28.77 34.20
CA ALA A 239 -32.30 28.85 35.61
C ALA A 239 -32.56 27.53 36.30
N ASN A 240 -31.58 27.12 37.12
CA ASN A 240 -31.58 25.83 37.85
C ASN A 240 -31.62 24.57 36.94
N HIS A 241 -31.11 24.65 35.72
CA HIS A 241 -30.87 23.50 34.84
C HIS A 241 -29.41 23.38 34.53
N ILE A 242 -28.96 22.12 34.38
CA ILE A 242 -27.59 21.76 34.00
C ILE A 242 -27.63 20.70 32.94
N GLU A 243 -26.56 20.62 32.16
CA GLU A 243 -26.31 19.53 31.23
C GLU A 243 -25.56 18.40 31.95
N ILE A 244 -26.00 17.17 31.75
CA ILE A 244 -25.27 15.97 32.18
C ILE A 244 -24.26 15.59 31.12
N LEU A 245 -23.02 16.07 31.26
CA LEU A 245 -21.97 15.96 30.23
C LEU A 245 -21.65 14.52 29.86
N ASP A 246 -21.75 13.57 30.79
CA ASP A 246 -21.49 12.16 30.54
C ASP A 246 -22.48 11.52 29.58
N ASN A 247 -23.68 12.10 29.47
CA ASN A 247 -24.74 11.65 28.56
C ASN A 247 -24.78 12.43 27.22
N ARG A 248 -23.86 13.39 27.04
CA ARG A 248 -23.77 14.13 25.78
C ARG A 248 -23.34 13.20 24.64
N VAL A 249 -24.09 13.22 23.54
CA VAL A 249 -23.77 12.47 22.33
C VAL A 249 -23.56 13.44 21.16
N VAL A 250 -22.44 13.26 20.45
CA VAL A 250 -22.19 13.92 19.17
C VAL A 250 -21.79 12.83 18.19
N GLU A 251 -22.61 12.60 17.17
CA GLU A 251 -22.42 11.50 16.21
C GLU A 251 -22.41 12.04 14.77
N PRO A 252 -21.30 11.84 14.01
CA PRO A 252 -20.09 11.12 14.39
C PRO A 252 -19.23 11.88 15.39
N SER A 253 -18.53 11.15 16.26
CA SER A 253 -17.56 11.73 17.22
C SER A 253 -16.24 12.11 16.57
N ARG A 254 -15.94 11.52 15.39
CA ARG A 254 -14.75 11.78 14.58
C ARG A 254 -15.12 11.77 13.10
N VAL A 255 -14.39 12.53 12.30
CA VAL A 255 -14.57 12.64 10.84
C VAL A 255 -13.22 12.57 10.13
N LEU A 256 -13.26 12.13 8.87
CA LEU A 256 -12.11 12.11 8.00
C LEU A 256 -12.09 13.35 7.12
N VAL A 257 -10.98 14.07 7.15
CA VAL A 257 -10.77 15.33 6.44
C VAL A 257 -9.60 15.20 5.48
N LYS A 258 -9.82 15.55 4.22
CA LYS A 258 -8.79 15.68 3.18
C LYS A 258 -8.56 17.15 2.86
N GLY A 259 -7.32 17.50 2.53
CA GLY A 259 -6.96 18.88 2.18
C GLY A 259 -5.46 19.10 2.12
N PRO A 260 -5.00 20.35 1.93
CA PRO A 260 -3.60 20.69 1.90
C PRO A 260 -2.89 20.29 3.20
N PRO A 261 -1.66 19.76 3.13
CA PRO A 261 -0.92 19.30 4.31
C PRO A 261 -0.80 20.37 5.40
N GLU A 262 -0.53 21.63 5.03
CA GLU A 262 -0.39 22.76 5.96
C GLU A 262 -1.69 23.02 6.75
N THR A 263 -2.84 22.90 6.08
CA THR A 263 -4.17 23.07 6.73
C THR A 263 -4.45 21.89 7.65
N LEU A 264 -4.18 20.66 7.17
CA LEU A 264 -4.43 19.45 7.96
C LEU A 264 -3.52 19.39 9.19
N GLU A 265 -2.25 19.81 9.11
CA GLU A 265 -1.33 19.80 10.25
C GLU A 265 -1.88 20.61 11.43
N ASN A 266 -2.47 21.77 11.13
CA ASN A 266 -3.03 22.68 12.13
C ASN A 266 -4.47 22.32 12.56
N LEU A 267 -5.16 21.46 11.84
CA LEU A 267 -6.54 21.07 12.11
C LEU A 267 -6.61 20.10 13.30
N LYS A 268 -7.10 20.58 14.43
CA LYS A 268 -7.23 19.78 15.67
C LYS A 268 -8.61 19.15 15.84
N GLU A 269 -9.66 19.81 15.34
CA GLU A 269 -11.05 19.42 15.47
C GLU A 269 -11.91 20.02 14.36
N ILE A 270 -13.03 19.40 14.04
CA ILE A 270 -14.11 19.98 13.25
C ILE A 270 -15.21 20.43 14.21
N LYS A 271 -15.65 21.68 14.08
CA LYS A 271 -16.70 22.25 14.90
C LYS A 271 -18.06 22.09 14.23
N THR A 272 -19.11 21.96 15.06
CA THR A 272 -20.48 22.11 14.56
C THR A 272 -20.79 23.58 14.36
N GLU A 273 -21.82 23.91 13.56
CA GLU A 273 -22.50 25.21 13.69
C GLU A 273 -22.98 25.40 15.12
N GLN A 274 -23.25 26.66 15.48
CA GLN A 274 -23.67 27.00 16.84
C GLN A 274 -25.07 26.48 17.13
N VAL A 275 -25.21 25.69 18.21
CA VAL A 275 -26.48 25.25 18.77
C VAL A 275 -26.93 26.23 19.80
N ASP A 276 -28.10 26.82 19.62
CA ASP A 276 -28.68 27.72 20.60
C ASP A 276 -29.30 26.91 21.75
N ILE A 277 -28.81 27.13 22.96
CA ILE A 277 -29.26 26.48 24.17
C ILE A 277 -29.91 27.49 25.15
N ASP A 278 -30.17 28.73 24.67
CA ASP A 278 -30.67 29.77 25.56
C ASP A 278 -32.07 29.47 26.08
N GLY A 279 -32.18 29.44 27.39
CA GLY A 279 -33.42 29.13 28.08
C GLY A 279 -33.92 27.68 27.97
N LEU A 280 -33.11 26.72 27.47
CA LEU A 280 -33.53 25.32 27.42
C LEU A 280 -33.69 24.73 28.84
N ASP A 281 -34.81 24.04 29.04
CA ASP A 281 -35.20 23.36 30.28
C ASP A 281 -35.48 21.86 30.13
N LYS A 282 -35.19 21.31 28.95
CA LYS A 282 -35.41 19.91 28.56
C LYS A 282 -34.30 19.44 27.61
N ASP A 283 -34.21 18.11 27.52
CA ASP A 283 -33.30 17.45 26.57
C ASP A 283 -33.40 18.01 25.17
N LEU A 284 -32.26 18.18 24.53
CA LEU A 284 -32.15 18.60 23.15
C LEU A 284 -31.67 17.45 22.27
N SER A 285 -32.43 17.14 21.24
CA SER A 285 -32.00 16.25 20.16
C SER A 285 -32.12 16.98 18.82
N THR A 286 -31.00 17.21 18.16
CA THR A 286 -30.97 17.97 16.89
C THR A 286 -29.88 17.48 15.95
N THR A 287 -29.99 17.88 14.67
CA THR A 287 -28.92 17.64 13.66
C THR A 287 -28.34 18.98 13.26
N VAL A 288 -27.02 19.09 13.25
CA VAL A 288 -26.30 20.35 13.08
C VAL A 288 -25.21 20.18 12.03
N PRO A 289 -25.08 21.11 11.05
CA PRO A 289 -24.00 21.07 10.08
C PRO A 289 -22.61 21.15 10.72
N LEU A 290 -21.65 20.49 10.07
CA LEU A 290 -20.24 20.59 10.42
C LEU A 290 -19.59 21.76 9.68
N VAL A 291 -18.81 22.56 10.39
CA VAL A 291 -18.05 23.68 9.82
C VAL A 291 -16.73 23.17 9.30
N VAL A 292 -16.66 22.95 8.00
CA VAL A 292 -15.47 22.45 7.31
C VAL A 292 -14.58 23.62 6.92
N PRO A 293 -13.28 23.64 7.29
CA PRO A 293 -12.37 24.73 6.92
C PRO A 293 -12.22 24.87 5.40
N GLU A 294 -12.02 26.09 4.93
CA GLU A 294 -11.82 26.36 3.50
C GLU A 294 -10.62 25.58 2.93
N GLY A 295 -10.79 25.03 1.74
CA GLY A 295 -9.79 24.19 1.07
C GLY A 295 -9.71 22.76 1.59
N THR A 296 -10.58 22.35 2.53
CA THR A 296 -10.67 20.96 3.00
C THR A 296 -12.03 20.36 2.65
N GLU A 297 -12.10 19.04 2.66
CA GLU A 297 -13.34 18.29 2.40
C GLU A 297 -13.49 17.10 3.36
N LEU A 298 -14.73 16.76 3.68
CA LEU A 298 -15.05 15.54 4.42
C LEU A 298 -15.07 14.35 3.47
N VAL A 299 -14.36 13.28 3.84
CA VAL A 299 -14.28 12.04 3.05
C VAL A 299 -14.87 10.90 3.86
N ASN A 300 -15.79 10.14 3.22
CA ASN A 300 -16.47 9.02 3.87
C ASN A 300 -17.09 9.36 5.23
N SER A 301 -17.52 10.63 5.39
CA SER A 301 -18.04 11.18 6.63
C SER A 301 -19.29 12.01 6.32
N PRO A 302 -20.32 12.01 7.18
CA PRO A 302 -21.50 12.84 7.00
C PRO A 302 -21.15 14.34 7.13
N LYS A 303 -21.94 15.20 6.50
CA LYS A 303 -21.78 16.65 6.59
C LYS A 303 -22.42 17.26 7.83
N ASP A 304 -23.28 16.49 8.48
CA ASP A 304 -24.04 16.91 9.65
C ASP A 304 -23.74 15.99 10.82
N ALA A 305 -23.78 16.53 12.02
CA ALA A 305 -23.69 15.78 13.26
C ALA A 305 -25.03 15.72 13.96
N ARG A 306 -25.41 14.54 14.44
CA ARG A 306 -26.51 14.37 15.41
C ARG A 306 -26.01 14.71 16.80
N VAL A 307 -26.70 15.60 17.48
CA VAL A 307 -26.37 16.06 18.83
C VAL A 307 -27.51 15.69 19.78
N PHE A 308 -27.15 15.07 20.88
CA PHE A 308 -28.05 14.89 22.02
C PHE A 308 -27.42 15.52 23.26
N MET A 309 -28.20 16.31 24.00
CA MET A 309 -27.82 16.93 25.26
C MET A 309 -28.90 16.56 26.30
N ASP A 310 -28.46 15.95 27.39
CA ASP A 310 -29.28 15.59 28.54
C ASP A 310 -29.31 16.78 29.50
N ILE A 311 -30.50 17.37 29.69
CA ILE A 311 -30.70 18.60 30.50
C ILE A 311 -31.61 18.30 31.67
N GLU A 312 -31.07 18.34 32.89
CA GLU A 312 -31.81 18.08 34.09
C GLU A 312 -31.96 19.34 34.95
N GLY A 313 -33.14 19.43 35.59
CA GLY A 313 -33.43 20.47 36.57
C GLY A 313 -32.82 20.18 37.95
N LEU A 314 -32.25 21.20 38.60
CA LEU A 314 -31.79 21.15 39.96
C LEU A 314 -32.93 21.43 40.92
N VAL A 315 -33.13 20.56 41.89
CA VAL A 315 -34.15 20.70 42.95
C VAL A 315 -33.51 21.04 44.29
N VAL A 316 -34.31 21.54 45.21
CA VAL A 316 -33.84 21.88 46.56
C VAL A 316 -34.43 20.85 47.57
N ARG A 317 -33.56 20.34 48.42
CA ARG A 317 -33.96 19.47 49.53
C ARG A 317 -33.50 20.06 50.85
N ASN A 318 -34.40 20.05 51.84
CA ASN A 318 -34.20 20.59 53.21
C ASN A 318 -33.83 19.43 54.16
N PHE A 319 -32.82 19.69 54.98
CA PHE A 319 -32.46 18.83 56.13
C PHE A 319 -32.59 19.66 57.39
N GLU A 320 -33.37 19.17 58.36
CA GLU A 320 -33.54 19.76 59.66
C GLU A 320 -32.67 19.00 60.67
N PHE A 321 -31.85 19.73 61.42
CA PHE A 321 -31.04 19.18 62.51
C PHE A 321 -31.48 19.83 63.83
N THR A 322 -31.67 19.01 64.89
CA THR A 322 -31.90 19.47 66.24
C THR A 322 -30.56 19.68 66.96
N LYS A 323 -30.55 20.36 68.05
CA LYS A 323 -29.35 20.54 68.85
C LYS A 323 -28.68 19.24 69.25
N ASP A 324 -29.42 18.15 69.37
CA ASP A 324 -28.93 16.82 69.77
C ASP A 324 -28.20 16.11 68.61
N ASP A 325 -28.46 16.57 67.39
CA ASP A 325 -27.78 16.06 66.11
C ASP A 325 -26.43 16.70 65.85
N ILE A 326 -26.13 17.84 66.58
CA ILE A 326 -24.96 18.67 66.29
C ILE A 326 -23.83 18.39 67.26
N ALA A 327 -22.70 17.95 66.75
CA ALA A 327 -21.50 17.69 67.55
C ALA A 327 -20.76 18.99 67.86
N ILE A 328 -20.24 19.11 69.09
CA ILE A 328 -19.34 20.19 69.48
C ILE A 328 -17.89 19.66 69.36
N LEU A 329 -17.09 20.31 68.50
CA LEU A 329 -15.70 19.97 68.26
C LEU A 329 -14.77 20.90 69.04
N ASN A 330 -13.61 20.39 69.43
CA ASN A 330 -12.53 21.13 70.10
C ASN A 330 -12.94 21.79 71.43
N ALA A 331 -14.01 21.22 72.14
CA ALA A 331 -14.37 21.62 73.46
C ALA A 331 -13.20 21.34 74.43
N ARG A 332 -12.97 22.21 75.41
CA ARG A 332 -11.97 21.98 76.48
C ARG A 332 -12.50 20.91 77.43
N ASN A 333 -11.72 19.85 77.64
CA ASN A 333 -12.08 18.72 78.50
C ASN A 333 -11.53 18.85 79.95
N ASP A 334 -11.16 20.06 80.38
CA ASP A 334 -10.63 20.32 81.70
C ASP A 334 -11.72 20.49 82.84
N GLY A 335 -12.99 20.36 82.42
CA GLY A 335 -14.15 20.48 83.30
C GLY A 335 -14.45 21.91 83.75
N THR A 336 -13.73 22.93 83.19
CA THR A 336 -13.93 24.35 83.59
C THR A 336 -15.09 25.02 82.84
N LEU A 337 -15.43 24.53 81.67
CA LEU A 337 -16.41 25.13 80.76
C LEU A 337 -17.53 24.11 80.43
N VAL A 338 -18.74 24.57 80.35
CA VAL A 338 -19.94 23.85 79.85
C VAL A 338 -20.33 24.50 78.48
N TYR A 339 -20.56 23.68 77.50
CA TYR A 339 -20.96 24.10 76.15
C TYR A 339 -22.42 23.63 75.94
N GLU A 340 -23.27 24.55 75.54
CA GLU A 340 -24.68 24.30 75.26
C GLU A 340 -25.09 24.88 73.94
N ILE A 341 -25.67 24.06 73.03
CA ILE A 341 -26.25 24.57 71.77
C ILE A 341 -27.63 25.16 72.13
N VAL A 342 -27.78 26.46 71.92
CA VAL A 342 -28.99 27.24 72.24
C VAL A 342 -30.04 27.15 71.12
N THR A 343 -29.59 27.01 69.90
CA THR A 343 -30.46 26.92 68.69
C THR A 343 -31.16 25.56 68.72
N ASP A 344 -32.48 25.49 68.90
CA ASP A 344 -33.25 24.24 68.98
C ASP A 344 -33.24 23.48 67.62
N LYS A 345 -33.36 24.20 66.50
CA LYS A 345 -33.40 23.61 65.16
C LYS A 345 -32.70 24.48 64.17
N VAL A 346 -31.97 23.87 63.23
CA VAL A 346 -31.33 24.52 62.09
C VAL A 346 -31.70 23.84 60.78
N LEU A 347 -32.13 24.64 59.80
CA LEU A 347 -32.48 24.19 58.47
C LEU A 347 -31.28 24.37 57.52
N VAL A 348 -30.88 23.26 56.88
CA VAL A 348 -29.86 23.25 55.83
C VAL A 348 -30.47 22.89 54.49
N GLN A 349 -30.21 23.70 53.49
CA GLN A 349 -30.78 23.52 52.14
C GLN A 349 -29.68 23.15 51.14
N PHE A 350 -29.88 22.04 50.49
CA PHE A 350 -29.01 21.62 49.37
C PHE A 350 -29.74 21.76 48.05
N ARG A 351 -29.05 22.21 47.04
CA ARG A 351 -29.49 22.21 45.62
C ARG A 351 -28.65 21.22 44.86
N GLY A 352 -29.27 20.35 44.10
CA GLY A 352 -28.58 19.35 43.26
C GLY A 352 -29.57 18.57 42.42
N LEU A 353 -29.05 17.56 41.70
CA LEU A 353 -29.89 16.59 41.01
C LEU A 353 -30.73 15.80 42.00
N GLN A 354 -31.95 15.43 41.60
CA GLN A 354 -32.84 14.63 42.46
C GLN A 354 -32.20 13.31 42.91
N THR A 355 -31.44 12.66 42.01
CA THR A 355 -30.71 11.43 42.27
C THR A 355 -29.66 11.62 43.37
N ASP A 356 -28.84 12.69 43.22
CA ASP A 356 -27.78 13.01 44.21
C ASP A 356 -28.38 13.33 45.58
N LEU A 357 -29.39 14.19 45.62
CA LEU A 357 -30.06 14.56 46.83
C LEU A 357 -30.73 13.37 47.54
N ASN A 358 -31.31 12.42 46.78
CA ASN A 358 -31.91 11.20 47.34
C ASN A 358 -30.90 10.28 48.00
N SER A 359 -29.66 10.31 47.53
CA SER A 359 -28.57 9.52 48.10
C SER A 359 -28.08 10.02 49.46
N ILE A 360 -28.41 11.28 49.82
CA ILE A 360 -27.99 11.89 51.08
C ILE A 360 -28.86 11.40 52.23
N VAL A 361 -28.22 10.77 53.21
CA VAL A 361 -28.83 10.42 54.51
C VAL A 361 -28.42 11.50 55.54
N ALA A 362 -29.39 12.05 56.31
CA ALA A 362 -29.11 13.14 57.26
C ALA A 362 -27.96 12.84 58.23
N SER A 363 -27.87 11.60 58.69
CA SER A 363 -26.78 11.17 59.61
C SER A 363 -25.38 11.18 59.00
N SER A 364 -25.29 11.07 57.66
CA SER A 364 -24.00 11.11 56.96
C SER A 364 -23.40 12.52 56.87
N LEU A 365 -24.22 13.56 57.02
CA LEU A 365 -23.81 14.95 56.99
C LEU A 365 -23.02 15.38 58.24
N ARG A 366 -23.15 14.65 59.37
CA ARG A 366 -22.44 14.85 60.65
C ARG A 366 -22.28 16.34 60.99
N PRO A 367 -23.42 17.04 61.26
CA PRO A 367 -23.36 18.46 61.56
C PRO A 367 -22.50 18.70 62.82
N ALA A 368 -21.62 19.69 62.76
CA ALA A 368 -20.73 20.00 63.89
C ALA A 368 -20.38 21.51 63.93
N VAL A 369 -20.12 21.98 65.13
CA VAL A 369 -19.61 23.34 65.38
C VAL A 369 -18.23 23.27 66.03
N ASP A 370 -17.35 24.17 65.68
CA ASP A 370 -16.01 24.26 66.28
C ASP A 370 -15.98 25.38 67.32
N VAL A 371 -15.62 25.04 68.53
CA VAL A 371 -15.53 25.96 69.69
C VAL A 371 -14.09 26.20 70.12
N ALA A 372 -13.11 25.90 69.29
CA ALA A 372 -11.69 26.15 69.59
C ALA A 372 -11.46 27.61 69.99
N ASP A 373 -10.72 27.82 71.04
CA ASP A 373 -10.25 29.13 71.54
C ASP A 373 -11.34 30.18 71.82
N LEU A 374 -12.58 29.76 72.04
CA LEU A 374 -13.68 30.66 72.42
C LEU A 374 -13.73 30.87 73.93
N ALA A 375 -14.00 32.15 74.28
CA ALA A 375 -14.19 32.56 75.65
C ALA A 375 -15.65 32.34 76.09
N GLU A 376 -15.95 32.49 77.43
CA GLU A 376 -17.29 32.52 77.96
C GLU A 376 -18.19 33.55 77.23
N GLY A 377 -19.41 33.16 76.93
CA GLY A 377 -20.38 33.98 76.19
C GLY A 377 -21.26 33.18 75.25
N THR A 378 -22.08 33.88 74.48
CA THR A 378 -22.89 33.30 73.40
C THR A 378 -22.27 33.60 72.06
N HIS A 379 -21.95 32.55 71.30
CA HIS A 379 -21.25 32.66 70.02
C HIS A 379 -22.15 32.12 68.92
N ARG A 380 -22.22 32.84 67.81
CA ARG A 380 -22.89 32.41 66.58
C ARG A 380 -21.84 31.74 65.67
N LEU A 381 -21.91 30.41 65.56
CA LEU A 381 -20.91 29.60 64.85
C LEU A 381 -21.50 29.05 63.58
N GLN A 382 -20.65 28.92 62.55
CA GLN A 382 -21.03 28.26 61.31
C GLN A 382 -21.16 26.75 61.54
N LEU A 383 -22.24 26.18 61.04
CA LEU A 383 -22.43 24.71 61.05
C LEU A 383 -21.52 24.08 59.97
N ASN A 384 -20.62 23.25 60.37
CA ASN A 384 -19.77 22.43 59.50
C ASN A 384 -20.52 21.14 59.15
N LEU A 385 -20.46 20.76 57.89
CA LEU A 385 -21.14 19.56 57.37
C LEU A 385 -20.16 18.73 56.58
N ASN A 386 -20.22 17.42 56.67
CA ASN A 386 -19.51 16.50 55.84
C ASN A 386 -20.29 16.35 54.51
N LEU A 387 -19.89 17.07 53.48
CA LEU A 387 -20.57 17.08 52.19
C LEU A 387 -20.12 15.88 51.35
N PRO A 388 -21.03 15.14 50.71
CA PRO A 388 -20.65 14.17 49.67
C PRO A 388 -19.92 14.87 48.53
N GLN A 389 -18.89 14.23 47.99
CA GLN A 389 -18.11 14.73 46.85
C GLN A 389 -18.84 14.44 45.51
N THR A 390 -20.06 14.92 45.34
CA THR A 390 -20.81 14.86 44.07
C THR A 390 -20.73 16.21 43.39
N GLY A 391 -20.38 16.23 42.10
CA GLY A 391 -20.06 17.46 41.37
C GLY A 391 -21.22 18.50 41.27
N ASN A 392 -22.46 18.05 41.47
CA ASN A 392 -23.65 18.87 41.20
C ASN A 392 -24.40 19.25 42.52
N LEU A 393 -23.82 19.00 43.67
CA LEU A 393 -24.43 19.30 44.96
C LEU A 393 -23.89 20.60 45.55
N ASN A 394 -24.76 21.56 45.78
CA ASN A 394 -24.40 22.86 46.34
C ASN A 394 -25.24 23.19 47.58
N LEU A 395 -24.59 23.72 48.60
CA LEU A 395 -25.25 24.31 49.75
C LEU A 395 -25.87 25.67 49.36
N VAL A 396 -27.17 25.83 49.50
CA VAL A 396 -27.90 27.08 49.07
C VAL A 396 -27.43 28.27 49.91
N GLN A 397 -27.29 28.07 51.24
CA GLN A 397 -26.79 29.08 52.16
C GLN A 397 -26.08 28.46 53.34
N ARG A 398 -25.15 29.18 53.95
CA ARG A 398 -24.46 28.75 55.13
C ARG A 398 -25.41 28.76 56.31
N ALA A 399 -25.45 27.69 57.09
CA ALA A 399 -26.22 27.59 58.32
C ALA A 399 -25.38 27.98 59.54
N TYR A 400 -26.01 28.60 60.52
CA TYR A 400 -25.36 29.01 61.75
C TYR A 400 -26.20 28.57 62.98
N VAL A 401 -25.51 28.26 64.08
CA VAL A 401 -26.12 27.94 65.39
C VAL A 401 -25.48 28.80 66.45
N GLU A 402 -26.25 29.03 67.51
CA GLU A 402 -25.78 29.74 68.69
C GLU A 402 -25.36 28.69 69.79
N VAL A 403 -24.12 28.89 70.28
CA VAL A 403 -23.54 28.06 71.33
C VAL A 403 -23.23 28.96 72.50
N ARG A 404 -23.77 28.57 73.72
CA ARG A 404 -23.46 29.23 74.97
C ARG A 404 -22.30 28.50 75.65
N ILE A 405 -21.30 29.25 76.09
CA ILE A 405 -20.17 28.76 76.88
C ILE A 405 -20.25 29.39 78.25
N SER A 406 -20.35 28.60 79.28
CA SER A 406 -20.44 29.05 80.68
C SER A 406 -19.46 28.28 81.57
N ARG A 407 -19.10 28.87 82.75
CA ARG A 407 -18.27 28.12 83.71
C ARG A 407 -19.10 27.05 84.42
N THR A 408 -18.42 25.94 84.73
CA THR A 408 -18.99 24.90 85.53
C THR A 408 -19.36 25.47 86.92
N PRO A 409 -20.59 25.31 87.40
CA PRO A 409 -20.93 25.75 88.78
C PRO A 409 -20.01 25.07 89.78
N GLU A 410 -19.31 25.90 90.60
CA GLU A 410 -18.58 25.31 91.76
C GLU A 410 -19.60 24.59 92.68
N THR A 411 -19.38 23.31 92.85
CA THR A 411 -20.16 22.55 93.84
C THR A 411 -19.77 23.09 95.23
N PRO A 412 -20.70 23.68 95.96
CA PRO A 412 -20.36 24.12 97.31
C PRO A 412 -19.92 22.95 98.19
N PRO A 413 -18.92 23.14 99.05
CA PRO A 413 -18.32 22.12 99.88
C PRO A 413 -19.31 21.40 100.81
#